data_80da908fac823ab68bd7da490367a849
#
_entry.id   80da908fac823ab68bd7da490367a849
#
_cell.length_a   1.000
_cell.length_b   1.000
_cell.length_c   1.000
_cell.angle_alpha   90.00
_cell.angle_beta   90.00
_cell.angle_gamma   90.00
#
_symmetry.space_group_name_H-M   'P 1'
#
loop_
_entity.id
_entity.type
_entity.pdbx_description
1 polymer ?
#
loop_
_entity_poly.entity_id
_entity_poly.type
_entity_poly.pdbx_seq_one_letter_code
_entity_poly.pdbx_strand_id
1 'polypeptide(L)'
;GLRLQEATDALNGFGEIYKKQVLSSGVIPQITAIFGSCGGGLALIPTLTDFTFMEESKAKLFVNAPNALDGNVVTKCDTASAAFQSEEAGNVDVVADEATVLAKIRELVSMLPANNDDDAFFEDCTDDLNRACENMEGAVADPAIALSQISDNGQVFEVKSAYAKEMVTALIKLD
;
A
#
# COMPACT_ATOMS: atom_id res chain seq x y z
N GLY A 1 3.83 -14.78 -14.95
CA GLY A 1 4.58 -15.93 -14.48
C GLY A 1 5.75 -16.28 -15.40
N LEU A 2 6.64 -17.13 -14.93
CA LEU A 2 7.78 -17.62 -15.70
C LEU A 2 7.29 -18.67 -16.71
N ARG A 3 7.81 -18.61 -17.93
CA ARG A 3 7.71 -19.73 -18.87
C ARG A 3 8.85 -20.70 -18.62
N LEU A 4 8.57 -22.00 -18.52
CA LEU A 4 9.60 -23.01 -18.25
C LEU A 4 10.73 -23.01 -19.28
N GLN A 5 10.40 -22.70 -20.54
CA GLN A 5 11.37 -22.64 -21.64
C GLN A 5 12.38 -21.49 -21.51
N GLU A 6 12.03 -20.45 -20.74
CA GLU A 6 12.82 -19.24 -20.54
C GLU A 6 13.29 -19.09 -19.09
N ALA A 7 13.24 -20.18 -18.31
CA ALA A 7 13.38 -20.14 -16.85
C ALA A 7 14.62 -19.38 -16.36
N THR A 8 15.78 -19.62 -16.95
CA THR A 8 17.04 -18.95 -16.56
C THR A 8 17.07 -17.50 -16.97
N ASP A 9 16.63 -17.17 -18.17
CA ASP A 9 16.60 -15.78 -18.68
C ASP A 9 15.54 -14.97 -17.95
N ALA A 10 14.37 -15.56 -17.68
CA ALA A 10 13.32 -14.92 -16.91
C ALA A 10 13.73 -14.69 -15.45
N LEU A 11 14.47 -15.63 -14.84
CA LEU A 11 15.01 -15.47 -13.49
C LEU A 11 16.04 -14.32 -13.44
N ASN A 12 16.91 -14.23 -14.44
CA ASN A 12 17.85 -13.11 -14.59
C ASN A 12 17.11 -11.78 -14.75
N GLY A 13 16.05 -11.76 -15.57
CA GLY A 13 15.17 -10.58 -15.74
C GLY A 13 14.53 -10.12 -14.44
N PHE A 14 14.02 -11.02 -13.60
CA PHE A 14 13.52 -10.68 -12.26
C PHE A 14 14.66 -10.15 -11.37
N GLY A 15 15.83 -10.73 -11.42
CA GLY A 15 17.01 -10.24 -10.67
C GLY A 15 17.37 -8.81 -11.01
N GLU A 16 17.31 -8.43 -12.30
CA GLU A 16 17.55 -7.03 -12.72
C GLU A 16 16.43 -6.07 -12.24
N ILE A 17 15.17 -6.52 -12.23
CA ILE A 17 14.06 -5.72 -11.69
C ILE A 17 14.27 -5.47 -10.19
N TYR A 18 14.51 -6.54 -9.41
CA TYR A 18 14.73 -6.44 -7.96
C TYR A 18 15.92 -5.53 -7.63
N LYS A 19 17.03 -5.70 -8.37
CA LYS A 19 18.20 -4.84 -8.21
C LYS A 19 17.87 -3.36 -8.41
N LYS A 20 17.12 -3.04 -9.46
CA LYS A 20 16.72 -1.65 -9.73
C LYS A 20 15.77 -1.12 -8.67
N GLN A 21 14.80 -1.90 -8.19
CA GLN A 21 13.92 -1.51 -7.10
C GLN A 21 14.71 -1.21 -5.81
N VAL A 22 15.65 -2.07 -5.44
CA VAL A 22 16.50 -1.85 -4.26
C VAL A 22 17.37 -0.61 -4.42
N LEU A 23 17.94 -0.35 -5.59
CA LEU A 23 18.74 0.84 -5.85
C LEU A 23 17.91 2.13 -5.88
N SER A 24 16.61 2.04 -6.17
CA SER A 24 15.68 3.16 -6.19
C SER A 24 15.00 3.39 -4.84
N SER A 25 15.15 2.44 -3.90
CA SER A 25 14.57 2.56 -2.55
C SER A 25 15.18 3.75 -1.80
N GLY A 26 14.30 4.60 -1.27
CA GLY A 26 14.70 5.85 -0.61
C GLY A 26 15.17 6.96 -1.57
N VAL A 27 15.12 6.73 -2.89
CA VAL A 27 15.44 7.74 -3.92
C VAL A 27 14.17 8.28 -4.57
N ILE A 28 13.27 7.38 -4.98
CA ILE A 28 11.96 7.72 -5.56
C ILE A 28 10.87 6.88 -4.88
N PRO A 29 9.65 7.42 -4.73
CA PRO A 29 8.52 6.63 -4.24
C PRO A 29 8.20 5.47 -5.20
N GLN A 30 8.01 4.29 -4.64
CA GLN A 30 7.68 3.07 -5.40
C GLN A 30 6.30 2.56 -4.97
N ILE A 31 5.38 2.45 -5.92
CA ILE A 31 3.99 2.05 -5.68
C ILE A 31 3.65 0.84 -6.53
N THR A 32 3.11 -0.20 -5.92
CA THR A 32 2.57 -1.37 -6.62
C THR A 32 1.05 -1.41 -6.53
N ALA A 33 0.40 -1.70 -7.65
CA ALA A 33 -1.03 -1.98 -7.70
C ALA A 33 -1.27 -3.38 -8.33
N ILE A 34 -2.03 -4.22 -7.62
CA ILE A 34 -2.31 -5.60 -8.01
C ILE A 34 -3.79 -5.71 -8.40
N PHE A 35 -4.06 -5.95 -9.69
CA PHE A 35 -5.41 -6.11 -10.24
C PHE A 35 -5.73 -7.55 -10.66
N GLY A 36 -4.81 -8.47 -10.48
CA GLY A 36 -4.97 -9.88 -10.84
C GLY A 36 -4.01 -10.76 -10.06
N SER A 37 -3.63 -11.91 -10.62
CA SER A 37 -2.73 -12.85 -9.94
C SER A 37 -1.27 -12.37 -9.98
N CYS A 38 -0.74 -12.07 -8.82
CA CYS A 38 0.66 -11.72 -8.57
C CYS A 38 1.33 -12.88 -7.81
N GLY A 39 1.95 -13.81 -8.55
CA GLY A 39 2.50 -15.05 -7.98
C GLY A 39 3.94 -15.33 -8.35
N GLY A 40 4.58 -16.19 -7.56
CA GLY A 40 5.97 -16.58 -7.76
C GLY A 40 6.95 -15.43 -7.59
N GLY A 41 7.95 -15.33 -8.48
CA GLY A 41 8.92 -14.23 -8.45
C GLY A 41 8.27 -12.84 -8.57
N LEU A 42 7.13 -12.71 -9.27
CA LEU A 42 6.42 -11.46 -9.36
C LEU A 42 5.93 -10.96 -7.98
N ALA A 43 5.61 -11.86 -7.06
CA ALA A 43 5.13 -11.50 -5.72
C ALA A 43 6.19 -10.82 -4.84
N LEU A 44 7.46 -10.89 -5.20
CA LEU A 44 8.53 -10.16 -4.50
C LEU A 44 8.53 -8.66 -4.83
N ILE A 45 7.98 -8.26 -5.98
CA ILE A 45 7.94 -6.85 -6.40
C ILE A 45 7.17 -5.99 -5.37
N PRO A 46 5.93 -6.33 -4.97
CA PRO A 46 5.21 -5.57 -3.96
C PRO A 46 5.95 -5.44 -2.62
N THR A 47 6.70 -6.47 -2.23
CA THR A 47 7.44 -6.43 -0.96
C THR A 47 8.67 -5.52 -0.97
N LEU A 48 9.10 -5.08 -2.15
CA LEU A 48 10.21 -4.17 -2.35
C LEU A 48 9.75 -2.73 -2.64
N THR A 49 8.46 -2.48 -2.73
CA THR A 49 7.88 -1.14 -2.94
C THR A 49 7.41 -0.52 -1.64
N ASP A 50 7.28 0.81 -1.60
CA ASP A 50 6.91 1.55 -0.41
C ASP A 50 5.42 1.40 -0.07
N PHE A 51 4.57 1.31 -1.11
CA PHE A 51 3.12 1.18 -0.96
C PHE A 51 2.57 0.10 -1.89
N THR A 52 1.65 -0.70 -1.36
CA THR A 52 0.99 -1.79 -2.09
C THR A 52 -0.52 -1.67 -2.02
N PHE A 53 -1.15 -1.66 -3.20
CA PHE A 53 -2.60 -1.63 -3.37
C PHE A 53 -3.08 -2.94 -4.00
N MET A 54 -4.25 -3.44 -3.58
CA MET A 54 -4.89 -4.60 -4.19
C MET A 54 -6.34 -4.32 -4.54
N GLU A 55 -6.77 -4.82 -5.70
CA GLU A 55 -8.18 -4.90 -6.05
C GLU A 55 -8.84 -6.01 -5.21
N GLU A 56 -10.01 -5.74 -4.64
CA GLU A 56 -10.62 -6.52 -3.57
C GLU A 56 -11.09 -7.93 -3.98
N SER A 57 -11.52 -8.12 -5.24
CA SER A 57 -12.21 -9.33 -5.68
C SER A 57 -11.36 -10.30 -6.48
N LYS A 58 -10.51 -9.80 -7.39
CA LYS A 58 -9.76 -10.60 -8.36
C LYS A 58 -8.27 -10.68 -8.04
N ALA A 59 -7.73 -9.71 -7.31
CA ALA A 59 -6.31 -9.67 -7.01
C ALA A 59 -5.92 -10.79 -6.06
N LYS A 60 -4.77 -11.41 -6.35
CA LYS A 60 -4.16 -12.46 -5.53
C LYS A 60 -2.66 -12.20 -5.40
N LEU A 61 -2.15 -12.34 -4.19
CA LEU A 61 -0.72 -12.19 -3.88
C LEU A 61 -0.22 -13.47 -3.20
N PHE A 62 0.74 -14.16 -3.82
CA PHE A 62 1.30 -15.41 -3.27
C PHE A 62 2.66 -15.74 -3.89
N VAL A 63 3.56 -16.33 -3.13
CA VAL A 63 4.82 -16.91 -3.67
C VAL A 63 4.52 -18.27 -4.25
N ASN A 64 3.92 -19.16 -3.45
CA ASN A 64 3.40 -20.45 -3.90
C ASN A 64 1.87 -20.39 -3.90
N ALA A 65 1.25 -20.94 -4.95
CA ALA A 65 -0.20 -21.04 -5.00
C ALA A 65 -0.72 -21.72 -3.72
N PRO A 66 -1.80 -21.22 -3.10
CA PRO A 66 -2.29 -21.75 -1.81
C PRO A 66 -2.51 -23.25 -1.79
N ASN A 67 -2.97 -23.82 -2.90
CA ASN A 67 -3.19 -25.27 -3.06
C ASN A 67 -1.96 -26.07 -3.49
N ALA A 68 -0.80 -25.43 -3.67
CA ALA A 68 0.45 -26.11 -4.02
C ALA A 68 1.20 -26.64 -2.78
N LEU A 69 0.80 -26.24 -1.59
CA LEU A 69 1.39 -26.66 -0.34
C LEU A 69 0.47 -27.65 0.37
N ASP A 70 1.04 -28.77 0.84
CA ASP A 70 0.30 -29.74 1.64
C ASP A 70 -0.30 -29.08 2.89
N GLY A 71 -1.59 -29.28 3.09
CA GLY A 71 -2.32 -28.73 4.22
C GLY A 71 -2.80 -27.27 4.07
N ASN A 72 -2.36 -26.55 3.05
CA ASN A 72 -2.87 -25.21 2.74
C ASN A 72 -4.03 -25.32 1.76
N VAL A 73 -5.24 -25.45 2.29
CA VAL A 73 -6.47 -25.66 1.50
C VAL A 73 -7.22 -24.33 1.39
N VAL A 74 -7.36 -23.83 0.17
CA VAL A 74 -8.10 -22.56 -0.14
C VAL A 74 -9.49 -22.54 0.48
N THR A 75 -10.15 -23.68 0.63
CA THR A 75 -11.47 -23.79 1.29
C THR A 75 -11.45 -23.46 2.78
N LYS A 76 -10.29 -23.52 3.44
CA LYS A 76 -10.13 -23.12 4.84
C LYS A 76 -9.74 -21.67 4.99
N CYS A 77 -8.77 -21.23 4.18
CA CYS A 77 -8.24 -19.87 4.21
C CYS A 77 -7.56 -19.56 2.86
N ASP A 78 -8.07 -18.60 2.14
CA ASP A 78 -7.42 -18.10 0.92
C ASP A 78 -6.35 -17.08 1.29
N THR A 79 -5.17 -17.55 1.67
CA THR A 79 -4.03 -16.71 2.06
C THR A 79 -3.53 -15.79 0.94
N ALA A 80 -3.96 -16.00 -0.30
CA ALA A 80 -3.62 -15.15 -1.44
C ALA A 80 -4.62 -14.00 -1.64
N SER A 81 -5.76 -14.02 -0.95
CA SER A 81 -6.81 -13.00 -1.11
C SER A 81 -6.38 -11.62 -0.61
N ALA A 82 -6.95 -10.58 -1.19
CA ALA A 82 -6.72 -9.20 -0.75
C ALA A 82 -7.10 -9.01 0.73
N ALA A 83 -8.21 -9.60 1.18
CA ALA A 83 -8.63 -9.56 2.57
C ALA A 83 -7.57 -10.15 3.51
N PHE A 84 -7.10 -11.39 3.25
CA PHE A 84 -6.06 -12.00 4.07
C PHE A 84 -4.77 -11.17 4.08
N GLN A 85 -4.35 -10.70 2.91
CA GLN A 85 -3.10 -9.95 2.77
C GLN A 85 -3.15 -8.57 3.48
N SER A 86 -4.33 -7.97 3.59
CA SER A 86 -4.50 -6.70 4.30
C SER A 86 -4.81 -6.87 5.79
N GLU A 87 -5.70 -7.81 6.16
CA GLU A 87 -6.21 -7.91 7.53
C GLU A 87 -5.32 -8.75 8.45
N GLU A 88 -4.75 -9.84 7.93
CA GLU A 88 -3.98 -10.81 8.70
C GLU A 88 -2.47 -10.69 8.49
N ALA A 89 -2.04 -10.49 7.23
CA ALA A 89 -0.62 -10.45 6.89
C ALA A 89 -0.02 -9.04 6.96
N GLY A 90 -0.82 -7.98 6.84
CA GLY A 90 -0.35 -6.59 6.86
C GLY A 90 0.55 -6.20 5.69
N ASN A 91 0.50 -6.95 4.57
CA ASN A 91 1.35 -6.73 3.40
C ASN A 91 0.80 -5.69 2.42
N VAL A 92 -0.47 -5.30 2.59
CA VAL A 92 -1.19 -4.43 1.65
C VAL A 92 -1.71 -3.20 2.39
N ASP A 93 -1.47 -2.04 1.82
CA ASP A 93 -1.81 -0.75 2.42
C ASP A 93 -3.27 -0.36 2.19
N VAL A 94 -3.78 -0.62 0.98
CA VAL A 94 -5.15 -0.27 0.60
C VAL A 94 -5.77 -1.39 -0.24
N VAL A 95 -6.98 -1.80 0.13
CA VAL A 95 -7.82 -2.75 -0.63
C VAL A 95 -9.13 -2.07 -0.99
N ALA A 96 -9.46 -2.05 -2.27
CA ALA A 96 -10.69 -1.46 -2.80
C ALA A 96 -10.99 -1.97 -4.21
N ASP A 97 -12.10 -1.52 -4.80
CA ASP A 97 -12.36 -1.71 -6.24
C ASP A 97 -11.32 -0.98 -7.11
N GLU A 98 -11.20 -1.38 -8.38
CA GLU A 98 -10.19 -0.86 -9.31
C GLU A 98 -10.21 0.67 -9.45
N ALA A 99 -11.40 1.28 -9.54
CA ALA A 99 -11.53 2.73 -9.72
C ALA A 99 -11.06 3.48 -8.46
N THR A 100 -11.43 2.97 -7.29
CA THR A 100 -11.02 3.52 -6.00
C THR A 100 -9.52 3.34 -5.77
N VAL A 101 -8.92 2.19 -6.12
CA VAL A 101 -7.47 1.97 -6.07
C VAL A 101 -6.74 3.02 -6.90
N LEU A 102 -7.18 3.26 -8.16
CA LEU A 102 -6.55 4.26 -9.02
C LEU A 102 -6.70 5.70 -8.48
N ALA A 103 -7.86 6.01 -7.88
CA ALA A 103 -8.08 7.32 -7.24
C ALA A 103 -7.17 7.50 -6.02
N LYS A 104 -7.05 6.46 -5.17
CA LYS A 104 -6.18 6.47 -3.99
C LYS A 104 -4.69 6.55 -4.34
N ILE A 105 -4.25 5.91 -5.42
CA ILE A 105 -2.87 6.07 -5.91
C ILE A 105 -2.61 7.52 -6.34
N ARG A 106 -3.56 8.15 -7.03
CA ARG A 106 -3.45 9.55 -7.44
C ARG A 106 -3.40 10.49 -6.22
N GLU A 107 -4.24 10.24 -5.22
CA GLU A 107 -4.22 10.96 -3.95
C GLU A 107 -2.85 10.83 -3.25
N LEU A 108 -2.34 9.60 -3.11
CA LEU A 108 -1.03 9.34 -2.52
C LEU A 108 0.10 10.07 -3.26
N VAL A 109 0.13 9.97 -4.59
CA VAL A 109 1.17 10.63 -5.40
C VAL A 109 1.14 12.15 -5.22
N SER A 110 -0.02 12.76 -4.98
CA SER A 110 -0.13 14.20 -4.70
C SER A 110 0.40 14.60 -3.32
N MET A 111 0.67 13.65 -2.44
CA MET A 111 1.19 13.87 -1.09
C MET A 111 2.69 13.54 -0.96
N LEU A 112 3.27 12.89 -1.97
CA LEU A 112 4.66 12.43 -1.94
C LEU A 112 5.57 13.36 -2.76
N PRO A 113 6.83 13.57 -2.33
CA PRO A 113 7.82 14.23 -3.16
C PRO A 113 8.17 13.38 -4.38
N ALA A 114 8.67 14.01 -5.45
CA ALA A 114 9.06 13.29 -6.66
C ALA A 114 10.30 12.41 -6.45
N ASN A 115 11.20 12.81 -5.57
CA ASN A 115 12.43 12.10 -5.22
C ASN A 115 12.99 12.62 -3.89
N ASN A 116 14.07 12.01 -3.40
CA ASN A 116 14.70 12.37 -2.14
C ASN A 116 15.50 13.70 -2.15
N ASP A 117 15.74 14.28 -3.32
CA ASP A 117 16.37 15.59 -3.49
C ASP A 117 15.31 16.70 -3.72
N ASP A 118 14.02 16.32 -3.82
CA ASP A 118 12.93 17.25 -3.99
C ASP A 118 12.62 17.93 -2.66
N ASP A 119 12.57 19.25 -2.67
CA ASP A 119 12.16 20.03 -1.52
C ASP A 119 10.69 19.71 -1.21
N ALA A 120 10.32 19.79 0.06
CA ALA A 120 8.95 19.55 0.49
C ALA A 120 7.98 20.34 -0.40
N PHE A 121 6.94 19.64 -0.86
CA PHE A 121 5.91 20.22 -1.69
C PHE A 121 5.11 21.24 -0.86
N PHE A 122 5.37 22.52 -1.09
CA PHE A 122 4.62 23.60 -0.47
C PHE A 122 3.47 24.01 -1.38
N GLU A 123 2.27 23.59 -1.06
CA GLU A 123 1.06 24.26 -1.50
C GLU A 123 0.70 25.32 -0.47
N ASP A 124 0.19 26.48 -0.92
CA ASP A 124 -0.35 27.47 0.00
C ASP A 124 -1.47 26.82 0.83
N CYS A 125 -1.32 26.81 2.15
CA CYS A 125 -2.34 26.29 3.04
C CYS A 125 -3.59 27.16 2.94
N THR A 126 -4.72 26.54 2.67
CA THR A 126 -6.03 27.20 2.60
C THR A 126 -6.87 26.97 3.86
N ASP A 127 -6.32 26.23 4.84
CA ASP A 127 -6.99 25.93 6.10
C ASP A 127 -6.96 27.14 7.05
N ASP A 128 -7.95 27.22 7.93
CA ASP A 128 -7.94 28.19 9.02
C ASP A 128 -7.09 27.67 10.18
N LEU A 129 -5.84 28.13 10.25
CA LEU A 129 -4.89 27.74 11.29
C LEU A 129 -5.35 28.06 12.72
N ASN A 130 -6.40 28.89 12.88
CA ASN A 130 -6.99 29.22 14.18
C ASN A 130 -8.28 28.42 14.45
N ARG A 131 -8.66 27.48 13.60
CA ARG A 131 -9.84 26.64 13.85
C ARG A 131 -9.66 25.83 15.13
N ALA A 132 -10.75 25.67 15.86
CA ALA A 132 -10.74 24.82 17.04
C ALA A 132 -10.69 23.34 16.64
N CYS A 133 -9.89 22.54 17.35
CA CYS A 133 -9.93 21.09 17.22
C CYS A 133 -11.18 20.57 17.96
N GLU A 134 -12.22 20.29 17.20
CA GLU A 134 -13.48 19.77 17.74
C GLU A 134 -13.37 18.25 17.95
N ASN A 135 -14.20 17.71 18.86
CA ASN A 135 -14.31 16.25 19.07
C ASN A 135 -13.01 15.51 19.43
N MET A 136 -12.04 16.19 20.07
CA MET A 136 -10.80 15.53 20.53
C MET A 136 -11.05 14.42 21.57
N GLU A 137 -12.19 14.45 22.27
CA GLU A 137 -12.60 13.37 23.17
C GLU A 137 -12.84 12.07 22.41
N GLY A 138 -13.37 12.14 21.18
CA GLY A 138 -13.56 10.99 20.30
C GLY A 138 -12.25 10.35 19.85
N ALA A 139 -11.15 11.11 19.83
CA ALA A 139 -9.83 10.61 19.45
C ALA A 139 -9.26 9.55 20.41
N VAL A 140 -9.80 9.46 21.62
CA VAL A 140 -9.43 8.37 22.57
C VAL A 140 -9.93 7.02 22.07
N ALA A 141 -11.08 7.00 21.42
CA ALA A 141 -11.66 5.77 20.86
C ALA A 141 -11.22 5.51 19.41
N ASP A 142 -10.99 6.58 18.65
CA ASP A 142 -10.55 6.54 17.25
C ASP A 142 -9.46 7.57 17.00
N PRO A 143 -8.18 7.19 16.99
CA PRO A 143 -7.05 8.09 16.79
C PRO A 143 -7.07 8.80 15.43
N ALA A 144 -7.77 8.27 14.40
CA ALA A 144 -7.91 8.94 13.11
C ALA A 144 -8.63 10.30 13.23
N ILE A 145 -9.49 10.46 14.23
CA ILE A 145 -10.15 11.74 14.53
C ILE A 145 -9.10 12.82 14.88
N ALA A 146 -8.10 12.48 15.70
CA ALA A 146 -7.04 13.44 16.04
C ALA A 146 -6.26 13.85 14.78
N LEU A 147 -5.91 12.90 13.91
CA LEU A 147 -5.21 13.18 12.66
C LEU A 147 -6.01 14.10 11.75
N SER A 148 -7.32 13.86 11.61
CA SER A 148 -8.20 14.71 10.81
C SER A 148 -8.37 16.13 11.39
N GLN A 149 -8.23 16.28 12.70
CA GLN A 149 -8.31 17.59 13.36
C GLN A 149 -7.04 18.44 13.20
N ILE A 150 -5.89 17.79 13.11
CA ILE A 150 -4.61 18.51 12.98
C ILE A 150 -4.16 18.66 11.53
N SER A 151 -4.65 17.82 10.60
CA SER A 151 -4.25 17.90 9.19
C SER A 151 -4.96 19.05 8.46
N ASP A 152 -4.28 19.61 7.46
CA ASP A 152 -4.82 20.68 6.62
C ASP A 152 -6.09 20.22 5.90
N ASN A 153 -7.14 21.02 6.01
CA ASN A 153 -8.46 20.71 5.45
C ASN A 153 -9.01 19.32 5.87
N GLY A 154 -8.52 18.74 6.97
CA GLY A 154 -8.94 17.42 7.44
C GLY A 154 -8.52 16.26 6.54
N GLN A 155 -7.55 16.44 5.65
CA GLN A 155 -7.09 15.40 4.75
C GLN A 155 -6.22 14.37 5.48
N VAL A 156 -6.64 13.11 5.45
CA VAL A 156 -5.91 11.97 6.03
C VAL A 156 -5.87 10.85 5.01
N PHE A 157 -4.68 10.41 4.65
CA PHE A 157 -4.47 9.22 3.83
C PHE A 157 -4.00 8.08 4.73
N GLU A 158 -4.94 7.28 5.20
CA GLU A 158 -4.65 6.14 6.06
C GLU A 158 -4.15 4.95 5.25
N VAL A 159 -3.08 4.31 5.74
CA VAL A 159 -2.51 3.07 5.21
C VAL A 159 -2.69 1.94 6.22
N LYS A 160 -2.88 0.72 5.73
CA LYS A 160 -3.06 -0.50 6.56
C LYS A 160 -4.22 -0.40 7.56
N SER A 161 -5.27 0.34 7.22
CA SER A 161 -6.44 0.53 8.09
C SER A 161 -7.16 -0.77 8.50
N ALA A 162 -6.97 -1.85 7.74
CA ALA A 162 -7.52 -3.17 8.06
C ALA A 162 -6.64 -4.00 9.01
N TYR A 163 -5.34 -3.64 9.15
CA TYR A 163 -4.36 -4.38 9.95
C TYR A 163 -4.05 -3.63 11.25
N ALA A 164 -3.98 -4.36 12.36
CA ALA A 164 -3.64 -3.78 13.68
C ALA A 164 -4.46 -2.51 13.99
N LYS A 165 -5.78 -2.65 13.98
CA LYS A 165 -6.77 -1.53 14.05
C LYS A 165 -6.66 -0.65 15.29
N GLU A 166 -5.90 -1.07 16.29
CA GLU A 166 -5.53 -0.28 17.46
C GLU A 166 -4.47 0.78 17.17
N MET A 167 -3.85 0.74 16.00
CA MET A 167 -2.86 1.70 15.52
C MET A 167 -3.35 2.38 14.25
N VAL A 168 -3.23 3.68 14.17
CA VAL A 168 -3.51 4.45 12.96
C VAL A 168 -2.19 4.90 12.33
N THR A 169 -1.97 4.52 11.09
CA THR A 169 -0.81 4.94 10.29
C THR A 169 -1.30 5.71 9.08
N ALA A 170 -0.93 6.96 8.95
CA ALA A 170 -1.43 7.83 7.88
C ALA A 170 -0.41 8.87 7.44
N LEU A 171 -0.60 9.35 6.21
CA LEU A 171 0.02 10.57 5.69
C LEU A 171 -0.97 11.71 5.85
N ILE A 172 -0.50 12.85 6.34
CA ILE A 172 -1.27 14.09 6.47
C ILE A 172 -0.43 15.26 5.96
N LYS A 173 -1.10 16.34 5.55
CA LYS A 173 -0.44 17.62 5.24
C LYS A 173 -0.52 18.51 6.45
N LEU A 174 0.58 19.20 6.75
CA LEU A 174 0.70 20.20 7.81
C LEU A 174 1.48 21.39 7.25
N ASP A 175 0.93 22.60 7.36
CA ASP A 175 1.60 23.87 7.07
C ASP A 175 2.15 24.50 8.36
#